data_26e2c8042e5feefcb09a7c0bad287608
#
_entry.id   26e2c8042e5feefcb09a7c0bad287608
#
_cell.length_a   1.000
_cell.length_b   1.000
_cell.length_c   1.000
_cell.angle_alpha   90.00
_cell.angle_beta   90.00
_cell.angle_gamma   90.00
#
_symmetry.space_group_name_H-M   'P 1'
#
loop_
_entity.id
_entity.type
_entity.pdbx_description
1 polymer ?
#
loop_
_entity_poly.entity_id
_entity_poly.type
_entity_poly.pdbx_seq_one_letter_code
_entity_poly.pdbx_strand_id
1 'polypeptide(L)'
;MSQARRSRFLLPALLALGPAWAAVPPPTPLPPVSAEAPRVLRLDTQRSRIGFEVRTRFGQRIEGVFPHFEGRIEILSDGRHQVHLKMFTRSVEIPGKARYTGWMRGEEFFDAVRHPVVEFDSLPYWPETVEQGGDINGRLTLRGVSHPESLRVEKAECARPGYDCDVVSRGTVQRGRYGMDSWQLALSDRVTFVLRARLSEAPKP
;
A
#
# COMPACT_ATOMS: atom_id res chain seq x y z
N MET A 1 102.97 -17.87 -46.80
CA MET A 1 103.25 -17.22 -45.55
C MET A 1 102.41 -15.93 -45.48
N SER A 2 101.29 -15.88 -44.77
CA SER A 2 100.74 -14.64 -44.28
C SER A 2 99.57 -14.93 -43.38
N GLN A 3 99.68 -14.41 -42.15
CA GLN A 3 98.75 -14.63 -41.07
C GLN A 3 97.46 -13.82 -41.22
N ALA A 4 96.35 -14.46 -41.06
CA ALA A 4 95.04 -13.79 -41.01
C ALA A 4 94.75 -13.32 -39.54
N ARG A 5 94.64 -12.00 -39.38
CA ARG A 5 94.22 -11.35 -38.13
C ARG A 5 92.64 -11.49 -38.00
N ARG A 6 92.21 -12.14 -36.95
CA ARG A 6 90.77 -12.20 -36.54
C ARG A 6 90.41 -10.96 -35.75
N SER A 7 89.58 -10.11 -36.28
CA SER A 7 89.02 -8.96 -35.59
C SER A 7 87.73 -9.39 -34.90
N ARG A 8 87.70 -9.30 -33.59
CA ARG A 8 86.50 -9.57 -32.78
C ARG A 8 85.66 -8.27 -32.63
N PHE A 9 84.50 -8.24 -33.27
CA PHE A 9 83.52 -7.21 -33.05
C PHE A 9 82.67 -7.57 -31.79
N LEU A 10 82.80 -6.73 -30.77
CA LEU A 10 81.92 -6.73 -29.59
C LEU A 10 80.65 -5.94 -29.96
N LEU A 11 79.51 -6.59 -30.00
CA LEU A 11 78.18 -5.95 -30.05
C LEU A 11 77.77 -5.52 -28.62
N PRO A 12 77.36 -4.29 -28.40
CA PRO A 12 76.73 -3.89 -27.14
C PRO A 12 75.27 -4.39 -27.09
N ALA A 13 74.93 -5.11 -26.04
CA ALA A 13 73.53 -5.50 -25.74
C ALA A 13 72.72 -4.27 -25.27
N LEU A 14 71.80 -3.81 -26.10
CA LEU A 14 70.80 -2.83 -25.68
C LEU A 14 69.74 -3.51 -24.77
N LEU A 15 69.76 -3.18 -23.52
CA LEU A 15 68.65 -3.50 -22.59
C LEU A 15 67.49 -2.57 -22.91
N ALA A 16 66.43 -3.12 -23.53
CA ALA A 16 65.13 -2.45 -23.71
C ALA A 16 64.35 -2.54 -22.36
N LEU A 17 64.28 -1.42 -21.62
CA LEU A 17 63.32 -1.24 -20.53
C LEU A 17 61.94 -1.01 -21.16
N GLY A 18 61.12 -2.05 -21.18
CA GLY A 18 59.69 -1.92 -21.53
C GLY A 18 58.90 -1.25 -20.38
N PRO A 19 57.95 -0.37 -20.68
CA PRO A 19 57.11 0.21 -19.62
C PRO A 19 56.25 -0.88 -19.00
N ALA A 20 56.40 -1.06 -17.67
CA ALA A 20 55.54 -1.91 -16.88
C ALA A 20 54.11 -1.26 -16.80
N TRP A 21 53.21 -1.76 -17.59
CA TRP A 21 51.79 -1.39 -17.44
C TRP A 21 51.28 -2.01 -16.17
N ALA A 22 51.03 -1.17 -15.18
CA ALA A 22 50.38 -1.56 -13.93
C ALA A 22 48.97 -2.05 -14.27
N ALA A 23 48.72 -3.34 -14.11
CA ALA A 23 47.40 -3.90 -14.26
C ALA A 23 46.44 -3.30 -13.21
N VAL A 24 45.42 -2.54 -13.62
CA VAL A 24 44.37 -2.04 -12.75
C VAL A 24 43.64 -3.28 -12.20
N PRO A 25 43.55 -3.47 -10.87
CA PRO A 25 42.81 -4.59 -10.33
C PRO A 25 41.33 -4.51 -10.76
N PRO A 26 40.66 -5.64 -11.05
CA PRO A 26 39.25 -5.65 -11.39
C PRO A 26 38.44 -5.03 -10.25
N PRO A 27 37.33 -4.29 -10.57
CA PRO A 27 36.50 -3.70 -9.55
C PRO A 27 35.94 -4.81 -8.63
N THR A 28 36.14 -4.64 -7.34
CA THR A 28 35.61 -5.54 -6.31
C THR A 28 34.08 -5.56 -6.47
N PRO A 29 33.44 -6.75 -6.59
CA PRO A 29 31.98 -6.82 -6.62
C PRO A 29 31.43 -6.17 -5.34
N LEU A 30 30.55 -5.19 -5.50
CA LEU A 30 29.80 -4.62 -4.37
C LEU A 30 29.06 -5.77 -3.68
N PRO A 31 29.05 -5.83 -2.34
CA PRO A 31 28.27 -6.82 -1.62
C PRO A 31 26.80 -6.70 -2.08
N PRO A 32 26.09 -7.81 -2.22
CA PRO A 32 24.67 -7.76 -2.57
C PRO A 32 23.97 -6.90 -1.53
N VAL A 33 23.31 -5.84 -1.99
CA VAL A 33 22.41 -5.06 -1.13
C VAL A 33 21.33 -6.05 -0.70
N SER A 34 21.41 -6.55 0.52
CA SER A 34 20.35 -7.36 1.11
C SER A 34 19.11 -6.48 1.11
N ALA A 35 18.20 -6.74 0.18
CA ALA A 35 16.88 -6.13 0.20
C ALA A 35 16.22 -6.57 1.51
N GLU A 36 16.21 -5.70 2.50
CA GLU A 36 15.53 -5.94 3.77
C GLU A 36 14.06 -6.24 3.43
N ALA A 37 13.56 -7.38 3.90
CA ALA A 37 12.18 -7.78 3.63
C ALA A 37 11.23 -6.65 4.07
N PRO A 38 10.19 -6.34 3.30
CA PRO A 38 9.28 -5.25 3.61
C PRO A 38 8.70 -5.46 5.01
N ARG A 39 8.82 -4.44 5.86
CA ARG A 39 8.24 -4.48 7.20
C ARG A 39 6.73 -4.31 7.06
N VAL A 40 5.97 -5.25 7.63
CA VAL A 40 4.51 -5.26 7.53
C VAL A 40 3.90 -4.98 8.90
N LEU A 41 3.11 -3.91 8.98
CA LEU A 41 2.25 -3.61 10.12
C LEU A 41 0.84 -4.15 9.82
N ARG A 42 0.14 -4.62 10.85
CA ARG A 42 -1.23 -5.13 10.72
C ARG A 42 -2.21 -4.26 11.48
N LEU A 43 -3.42 -4.14 10.95
CA LEU A 43 -4.50 -3.51 11.69
C LEU A 43 -4.93 -4.39 12.87
N ASP A 44 -5.21 -3.75 13.99
CA ASP A 44 -5.88 -4.35 15.12
C ASP A 44 -7.38 -4.35 14.86
N THR A 45 -7.94 -5.51 14.52
CA THR A 45 -9.34 -5.65 14.14
C THR A 45 -10.30 -5.47 15.32
N GLN A 46 -9.82 -5.59 16.56
CA GLN A 46 -10.64 -5.38 17.74
C GLN A 46 -10.79 -3.89 18.09
N ARG A 47 -9.72 -3.12 17.88
CA ARG A 47 -9.68 -1.68 18.16
C ARG A 47 -10.02 -0.81 16.95
N SER A 48 -9.96 -1.35 15.75
CA SER A 48 -10.33 -0.63 14.53
C SER A 48 -11.82 -0.73 14.24
N ARG A 49 -12.35 0.23 13.48
CA ARG A 49 -13.75 0.25 13.02
C ARG A 49 -13.79 0.72 11.58
N ILE A 50 -14.48 -0.03 10.75
CA ILE A 50 -14.68 0.29 9.33
C ILE A 50 -16.17 0.25 9.06
N GLY A 51 -16.66 1.32 8.47
CA GLY A 51 -18.07 1.45 8.12
C GLY A 51 -18.29 2.34 6.91
N PHE A 52 -19.53 2.59 6.62
CA PHE A 52 -19.96 3.51 5.58
C PHE A 52 -21.24 4.24 5.98
N GLU A 53 -21.45 5.37 5.34
CA GLU A 53 -22.63 6.20 5.49
C GLU A 53 -23.26 6.44 4.13
N VAL A 54 -24.57 6.34 4.05
CA VAL A 54 -25.37 6.74 2.89
C VAL A 54 -26.56 7.56 3.37
N ARG A 55 -26.94 8.57 2.58
CA ARG A 55 -28.13 9.38 2.89
C ARG A 55 -29.30 8.95 2.03
N THR A 56 -30.49 8.90 2.64
CA THR A 56 -31.72 8.84 1.85
C THR A 56 -31.97 10.17 1.16
N ARG A 57 -32.82 10.20 0.15
CA ARG A 57 -33.29 11.44 -0.49
C ARG A 57 -34.01 12.38 0.48
N PHE A 58 -34.54 11.87 1.58
CA PHE A 58 -35.18 12.63 2.66
C PHE A 58 -34.20 13.11 3.73
N GLY A 59 -32.89 12.96 3.50
CA GLY A 59 -31.84 13.41 4.41
C GLY A 59 -31.50 12.46 5.56
N GLN A 60 -32.20 11.36 5.73
CA GLN A 60 -31.92 10.40 6.78
C GLN A 60 -30.56 9.74 6.52
N ARG A 61 -29.70 9.66 7.53
CA ARG A 61 -28.41 8.96 7.51
C ARG A 61 -28.65 7.48 7.82
N ILE A 62 -28.08 6.62 7.01
CA ILE A 62 -28.00 5.18 7.24
C ILE A 62 -26.51 4.85 7.37
N GLU A 63 -26.15 4.24 8.48
CA GLU A 63 -24.79 3.82 8.80
C GLU A 63 -24.70 2.30 8.72
N GLY A 64 -23.66 1.80 8.05
CA GLY A 64 -23.32 0.41 8.00
C GLY A 64 -21.90 0.18 8.50
N VAL A 65 -21.63 -1.03 8.98
CA VAL A 65 -20.32 -1.44 9.48
C VAL A 65 -19.89 -2.75 8.83
N PHE A 66 -18.57 -2.96 8.77
CA PHE A 66 -17.95 -4.22 8.40
C PHE A 66 -17.28 -4.81 9.65
N PRO A 67 -17.93 -5.68 10.40
CA PRO A 67 -17.33 -6.32 11.56
C PRO A 67 -16.09 -7.16 11.23
N HIS A 68 -16.08 -7.79 10.05
CA HIS A 68 -14.94 -8.58 9.59
C HIS A 68 -14.21 -7.84 8.48
N PHE A 69 -12.96 -7.58 8.72
CA PHE A 69 -12.02 -6.96 7.78
C PHE A 69 -10.59 -7.39 8.09
N GLU A 70 -9.70 -7.19 7.16
CA GLU A 70 -8.26 -7.37 7.28
C GLU A 70 -7.57 -6.14 6.75
N GLY A 71 -6.44 -5.79 7.36
CA GLY A 71 -5.64 -4.67 6.88
C GLY A 71 -4.18 -4.85 7.21
N ARG A 72 -3.33 -4.47 6.27
CA ARG A 72 -1.89 -4.42 6.43
C ARG A 72 -1.33 -3.16 5.81
N ILE A 73 -0.22 -2.72 6.37
CA ILE A 73 0.56 -1.60 5.86
C ILE A 73 1.96 -2.12 5.58
N GLU A 74 2.38 -2.06 4.34
CA GLU A 74 3.74 -2.40 3.93
C GLU A 74 4.60 -1.15 4.01
N ILE A 75 5.75 -1.25 4.69
CA ILE A 75 6.77 -0.21 4.71
C ILE A 75 7.77 -0.57 3.61
N LEU A 76 7.81 0.27 2.59
CA LEU A 76 8.67 0.08 1.43
C LEU A 76 10.12 0.45 1.76
N SER A 77 11.06 0.00 0.92
CA SER A 77 12.50 0.25 1.09
C SER A 77 12.89 1.73 1.08
N ASP A 78 12.06 2.59 0.49
CA ASP A 78 12.24 4.05 0.47
C ASP A 78 11.56 4.77 1.65
N GLY A 79 10.96 4.02 2.59
CA GLY A 79 10.27 4.55 3.77
C GLY A 79 8.82 4.92 3.54
N ARG A 80 8.31 4.87 2.30
CA ARG A 80 6.87 5.08 2.05
C ARG A 80 6.06 3.90 2.54
N HIS A 81 4.79 4.17 2.84
CA HIS A 81 3.82 3.19 3.26
C HIS A 81 2.83 2.87 2.14
N GLN A 82 2.34 1.63 2.12
CA GLN A 82 1.26 1.20 1.24
C GLN A 82 0.25 0.39 2.04
N VAL A 83 -1.03 0.79 1.96
CA VAL A 83 -2.14 0.13 2.67
C VAL A 83 -2.81 -0.87 1.75
N HIS A 84 -3.10 -2.04 2.31
CA HIS A 84 -3.97 -3.04 1.71
C HIS A 84 -5.09 -3.36 2.70
N LEU A 85 -6.32 -3.11 2.30
CA LEU A 85 -7.50 -3.29 3.13
C LEU A 85 -8.50 -4.20 2.43
N LYS A 86 -9.04 -5.17 3.17
CA LYS A 86 -10.10 -6.07 2.74
C LYS A 86 -11.27 -6.01 3.71
N MET A 87 -12.46 -5.80 3.19
CA MET A 87 -13.71 -5.78 3.96
C MET A 87 -14.63 -6.88 3.46
N PHE A 88 -15.05 -7.78 4.34
CA PHE A 88 -15.87 -8.94 3.97
C PHE A 88 -17.34 -8.56 3.90
N THR A 89 -17.92 -8.56 2.71
CA THR A 89 -19.29 -8.10 2.43
C THR A 89 -20.36 -8.96 3.11
N ARG A 90 -20.08 -10.25 3.36
CA ARG A 90 -20.97 -11.13 4.11
C ARG A 90 -21.13 -10.70 5.57
N SER A 91 -20.16 -9.96 6.11
CA SER A 91 -20.21 -9.46 7.47
C SER A 91 -20.93 -8.13 7.61
N VAL A 92 -21.24 -7.43 6.50
CA VAL A 92 -21.83 -6.09 6.56
C VAL A 92 -23.11 -6.09 7.41
N GLU A 93 -23.24 -5.06 8.23
CA GLU A 93 -24.39 -4.88 9.11
C GLU A 93 -24.86 -3.42 9.10
N ILE A 94 -26.18 -3.26 9.20
CA ILE A 94 -26.83 -1.99 9.54
C ILE A 94 -27.30 -2.13 10.98
N PRO A 95 -26.61 -1.54 11.96
CA PRO A 95 -26.92 -1.74 13.38
C PRO A 95 -28.38 -1.47 13.70
N GLY A 96 -29.02 -2.42 14.42
CA GLY A 96 -30.41 -2.34 14.81
C GLY A 96 -31.45 -2.49 13.67
N LYS A 97 -31.02 -2.81 12.44
CA LYS A 97 -31.90 -2.89 11.26
C LYS A 97 -31.64 -4.17 10.44
N ALA A 98 -32.03 -5.32 10.99
CA ALA A 98 -31.78 -6.64 10.36
C ALA A 98 -32.26 -6.73 8.91
N ARG A 99 -33.42 -6.14 8.58
CA ARG A 99 -33.96 -6.12 7.21
C ARG A 99 -33.04 -5.35 6.26
N TYR A 100 -32.49 -4.21 6.69
CA TYR A 100 -31.57 -3.42 5.87
C TYR A 100 -30.22 -4.13 5.70
N THR A 101 -29.77 -4.83 6.74
CA THR A 101 -28.61 -5.72 6.68
C THR A 101 -28.76 -6.77 5.57
N GLY A 102 -29.92 -7.42 5.50
CA GLY A 102 -30.23 -8.38 4.43
C GLY A 102 -30.16 -7.75 3.05
N TRP A 103 -30.74 -6.57 2.87
CA TRP A 103 -30.66 -5.85 1.59
C TRP A 103 -29.24 -5.48 1.21
N MET A 104 -28.43 -4.98 2.17
CA MET A 104 -27.02 -4.62 1.89
C MET A 104 -26.20 -5.80 1.38
N ARG A 105 -26.47 -7.03 1.84
CA ARG A 105 -25.81 -8.25 1.38
C ARG A 105 -26.33 -8.75 0.04
N GLY A 106 -27.48 -8.27 -0.39
CA GLY A 106 -28.18 -8.69 -1.62
C GLY A 106 -27.56 -8.13 -2.90
N GLU A 107 -28.07 -8.62 -4.02
CA GLU A 107 -27.61 -8.30 -5.39
C GLU A 107 -27.70 -6.81 -5.74
N GLU A 108 -28.66 -6.09 -5.17
CA GLU A 108 -28.87 -4.65 -5.42
C GLU A 108 -27.80 -3.76 -4.79
N PHE A 109 -27.02 -4.30 -3.82
CA PHE A 109 -25.97 -3.59 -3.11
C PHE A 109 -24.63 -4.31 -3.22
N PHE A 110 -24.13 -4.93 -2.15
CA PHE A 110 -22.79 -5.54 -2.17
C PHE A 110 -22.74 -6.86 -2.95
N ASP A 111 -23.86 -7.54 -3.14
CA ASP A 111 -23.92 -8.86 -3.78
C ASP A 111 -22.89 -9.82 -3.15
N ALA A 112 -23.03 -10.01 -1.86
CA ALA A 112 -22.03 -10.67 -1.02
C ALA A 112 -21.76 -12.14 -1.39
N VAL A 113 -22.61 -12.75 -2.20
CA VAL A 113 -22.42 -14.11 -2.72
C VAL A 113 -21.41 -14.11 -3.86
N ARG A 114 -21.58 -13.22 -4.84
CA ARG A 114 -20.70 -13.11 -6.01
C ARG A 114 -19.46 -12.27 -5.74
N HIS A 115 -19.57 -11.30 -4.84
CA HIS A 115 -18.51 -10.35 -4.51
C HIS A 115 -18.25 -10.32 -3.01
N PRO A 116 -17.54 -11.35 -2.46
CA PRO A 116 -17.40 -11.54 -1.02
C PRO A 116 -16.49 -10.50 -0.35
N VAL A 117 -15.74 -9.71 -1.13
CA VAL A 117 -14.74 -8.76 -0.60
C VAL A 117 -14.84 -7.42 -1.31
N VAL A 118 -14.68 -6.34 -0.53
CA VAL A 118 -14.33 -4.99 -1.01
C VAL A 118 -12.87 -4.78 -0.67
N GLU A 119 -12.06 -4.33 -1.64
CA GLU A 119 -10.63 -4.15 -1.49
C GLU A 119 -10.24 -2.69 -1.75
N PHE A 120 -9.33 -2.17 -0.94
CA PHE A 120 -8.67 -0.89 -1.20
C PHE A 120 -7.15 -1.08 -1.11
N ASP A 121 -6.48 -0.78 -2.21
CA ASP A 121 -5.02 -0.79 -2.31
C ASP A 121 -4.53 0.63 -2.58
N SER A 122 -3.78 1.19 -1.63
CA SER A 122 -3.25 2.54 -1.81
C SER A 122 -2.06 2.56 -2.76
N LEU A 123 -1.83 3.71 -3.38
CA LEU A 123 -0.52 4.06 -3.89
C LEU A 123 0.43 4.30 -2.71
N PRO A 124 1.75 4.17 -2.91
CA PRO A 124 2.72 4.51 -1.88
C PRO A 124 2.61 5.98 -1.45
N TYR A 125 2.59 6.23 -0.13
CA TYR A 125 2.49 7.56 0.47
C TYR A 125 3.50 7.72 1.62
N TRP A 126 3.83 8.95 1.97
CA TRP A 126 4.74 9.24 3.07
C TRP A 126 4.02 9.18 4.42
N PRO A 127 4.67 8.70 5.50
CA PRO A 127 4.07 8.61 6.85
C PRO A 127 3.50 9.94 7.36
N GLU A 128 4.10 11.06 6.98
CA GLU A 128 3.66 12.40 7.35
C GLU A 128 2.22 12.69 6.91
N THR A 129 1.73 12.01 5.87
CA THR A 129 0.33 12.10 5.44
C THR A 129 -0.63 11.66 6.54
N VAL A 130 -0.24 10.69 7.36
CA VAL A 130 -1.05 10.23 8.51
C VAL A 130 -0.91 11.17 9.71
N GLU A 131 0.27 11.74 9.92
CA GLU A 131 0.54 12.65 11.05
C GLU A 131 -0.11 14.02 10.85
N GLN A 132 0.02 14.57 9.65
CA GLN A 132 -0.40 15.95 9.34
C GLN A 132 -1.79 16.04 8.71
N GLY A 133 -2.35 14.90 8.31
CA GLY A 133 -3.53 14.83 7.48
C GLY A 133 -3.20 15.00 5.99
N GLY A 134 -4.02 14.41 5.14
CA GLY A 134 -3.81 14.48 3.70
C GLY A 134 -4.64 13.43 2.95
N ASP A 135 -4.36 13.28 1.66
CA ASP A 135 -5.06 12.32 0.81
C ASP A 135 -4.18 11.11 0.54
N ILE A 136 -4.72 9.92 0.81
CA ILE A 136 -4.15 8.64 0.41
C ILE A 136 -4.92 8.18 -0.82
N ASN A 137 -4.28 8.28 -1.97
CA ASN A 137 -4.83 7.83 -3.23
C ASN A 137 -4.63 6.33 -3.39
N GLY A 138 -5.58 5.67 -4.06
CA GLY A 138 -5.52 4.24 -4.26
C GLY A 138 -6.53 3.75 -5.27
N ARG A 139 -6.75 2.46 -5.25
CA ARG A 139 -7.74 1.76 -6.06
C ARG A 139 -8.72 1.04 -5.15
N LEU A 140 -10.00 1.38 -5.30
CA LEU A 140 -11.09 0.66 -4.65
C LEU A 140 -11.67 -0.35 -5.65
N THR A 141 -11.75 -1.60 -5.22
CA THR A 141 -12.44 -2.66 -5.95
C THR A 141 -13.71 -3.03 -5.17
N LEU A 142 -14.84 -2.82 -5.79
CA LEU A 142 -16.16 -3.06 -5.22
C LEU A 142 -17.03 -3.74 -6.28
N ARG A 143 -17.65 -4.87 -5.95
CA ARG A 143 -18.40 -5.70 -6.89
C ARG A 143 -17.61 -6.11 -8.15
N GLY A 144 -16.30 -6.34 -8.01
CA GLY A 144 -15.42 -6.67 -9.13
C GLY A 144 -15.06 -5.49 -10.05
N VAL A 145 -15.61 -4.30 -9.79
CA VAL A 145 -15.29 -3.08 -10.54
C VAL A 145 -14.25 -2.28 -9.76
N SER A 146 -13.20 -1.82 -10.44
CA SER A 146 -12.08 -1.10 -9.82
C SER A 146 -11.98 0.33 -10.35
N HIS A 147 -11.96 1.30 -9.44
CA HIS A 147 -11.75 2.71 -9.76
C HIS A 147 -10.66 3.34 -8.88
N PRO A 148 -9.95 4.37 -9.38
CA PRO A 148 -9.13 5.21 -8.54
C PRO A 148 -10.05 6.00 -7.59
N GLU A 149 -9.73 5.94 -6.30
CA GLU A 149 -10.44 6.63 -5.24
C GLU A 149 -9.43 7.19 -4.22
N SER A 150 -9.87 8.13 -3.38
CA SER A 150 -9.02 8.77 -2.39
C SER A 150 -9.63 8.69 -1.00
N LEU A 151 -8.79 8.41 0.00
CA LEU A 151 -9.12 8.51 1.41
C LEU A 151 -8.50 9.77 1.99
N ARG A 152 -9.32 10.71 2.45
CA ARG A 152 -8.87 11.86 3.23
C ARG A 152 -8.59 11.41 4.65
N VAL A 153 -7.35 11.50 5.08
CA VAL A 153 -6.89 11.26 6.44
C VAL A 153 -6.98 12.55 7.23
N GLU A 154 -7.59 12.49 8.42
CA GLU A 154 -7.62 13.60 9.36
C GLU A 154 -6.25 13.72 10.03
N LYS A 155 -5.86 14.95 10.40
CA LYS A 155 -4.62 15.17 11.16
C LYS A 155 -4.66 14.37 12.46
N ALA A 156 -3.56 13.67 12.76
CA ALA A 156 -3.45 12.90 13.99
C ALA A 156 -3.48 13.80 15.24
N GLU A 157 -4.15 13.31 16.28
CA GLU A 157 -4.27 14.01 17.57
C GLU A 157 -3.19 13.59 18.58
N CYS A 158 -2.26 12.70 18.19
CA CYS A 158 -1.24 12.14 19.08
C CYS A 158 0.09 11.95 18.33
N ALA A 159 1.16 11.69 19.10
CA ALA A 159 2.50 11.53 18.56
C ALA A 159 2.72 10.20 17.79
N ARG A 160 1.97 9.15 18.12
CA ARG A 160 2.07 7.85 17.46
C ARG A 160 0.69 7.41 16.91
N PRO A 161 0.27 7.94 15.76
CA PRO A 161 -1.00 7.58 15.14
C PRO A 161 -1.09 6.06 14.89
N GLY A 162 -2.27 5.52 15.13
CA GLY A 162 -2.50 4.08 15.05
C GLY A 162 -2.15 3.30 16.32
N TYR A 163 -1.29 3.83 17.17
CA TYR A 163 -0.96 3.22 18.47
C TYR A 163 -1.64 3.93 19.62
N ASP A 164 -1.43 5.22 19.75
CA ASP A 164 -1.93 6.02 20.87
C ASP A 164 -3.31 6.62 20.58
N CYS A 165 -3.60 6.95 19.33
CA CYS A 165 -4.90 7.42 18.85
C CYS A 165 -5.30 6.75 17.53
N ASP A 166 -6.57 6.88 17.16
CA ASP A 166 -7.07 6.37 15.89
C ASP A 166 -6.49 7.17 14.72
N VAL A 167 -6.15 6.48 13.64
CA VAL A 167 -6.02 7.10 12.31
C VAL A 167 -7.42 7.14 11.72
N VAL A 168 -7.98 8.34 11.59
CA VAL A 168 -9.32 8.55 11.04
C VAL A 168 -9.22 8.93 9.58
N SER A 169 -9.93 8.20 8.72
CA SER A 169 -9.98 8.52 7.30
C SER A 169 -11.39 8.37 6.72
N ARG A 170 -11.67 9.16 5.68
CA ARG A 170 -12.95 9.19 4.96
C ARG A 170 -12.74 9.19 3.47
N GLY A 171 -13.51 8.38 2.75
CA GLY A 171 -13.53 8.38 1.29
C GLY A 171 -14.97 8.38 0.79
N THR A 172 -15.30 9.26 -0.15
CA THR A 172 -16.64 9.31 -0.72
C THR A 172 -16.62 8.82 -2.16
N VAL A 173 -17.43 7.83 -2.43
CA VAL A 173 -17.56 7.19 -3.75
C VAL A 173 -18.97 7.34 -4.30
N GLN A 174 -19.10 7.21 -5.61
CA GLN A 174 -20.38 7.12 -6.30
C GLN A 174 -20.73 5.64 -6.52
N ARG A 175 -21.76 5.15 -5.82
CA ARG A 175 -22.12 3.74 -5.85
C ARG A 175 -22.55 3.25 -7.25
N GLY A 176 -23.13 4.13 -8.06
CA GLY A 176 -23.49 3.80 -9.44
C GLY A 176 -22.30 3.42 -10.31
N ARG A 177 -21.10 3.97 -10.07
CA ARG A 177 -19.86 3.57 -10.77
C ARG A 177 -19.48 2.10 -10.54
N TYR A 178 -20.02 1.49 -9.50
CA TYR A 178 -19.78 0.09 -9.12
C TYR A 178 -21.00 -0.81 -9.40
N GLY A 179 -21.92 -0.35 -10.27
CA GLY A 179 -23.10 -1.11 -10.65
C GLY A 179 -24.15 -1.25 -9.54
N MET A 180 -24.19 -0.32 -8.59
CA MET A 180 -25.20 -0.24 -7.54
C MET A 180 -26.24 0.83 -7.87
N ASP A 181 -26.93 0.67 -8.98
CA ASP A 181 -27.89 1.66 -9.51
C ASP A 181 -29.30 1.52 -8.93
N SER A 182 -29.59 0.44 -8.23
CA SER A 182 -30.86 0.23 -7.56
C SER A 182 -31.14 1.30 -6.52
N TRP A 183 -32.40 1.60 -6.29
CA TRP A 183 -32.85 2.54 -5.25
C TRP A 183 -32.43 4.01 -5.46
N GLN A 184 -32.14 4.45 -6.68
CA GLN A 184 -31.70 5.83 -6.96
C GLN A 184 -32.73 6.89 -6.54
N LEU A 185 -34.02 6.55 -6.53
CA LEU A 185 -35.09 7.45 -6.06
C LEU A 185 -35.16 7.57 -4.53
N ALA A 186 -34.60 6.60 -3.80
CA ALA A 186 -34.66 6.55 -2.34
C ALA A 186 -33.31 6.88 -1.68
N LEU A 187 -32.19 6.51 -2.29
CA LEU A 187 -30.85 6.65 -1.75
C LEU A 187 -29.96 7.57 -2.60
N SER A 188 -29.12 8.32 -1.93
CA SER A 188 -28.04 9.09 -2.56
C SER A 188 -27.07 8.16 -3.31
N ASP A 189 -26.55 8.64 -4.44
CA ASP A 189 -25.46 7.98 -5.14
C ASP A 189 -24.13 8.04 -4.36
N ARG A 190 -23.98 9.01 -3.48
CA ARG A 190 -22.77 9.20 -2.65
C ARG A 190 -22.81 8.30 -1.41
N VAL A 191 -21.77 7.48 -1.27
CA VAL A 191 -21.50 6.66 -0.10
C VAL A 191 -20.15 7.08 0.47
N THR A 192 -20.10 7.37 1.77
CA THR A 192 -18.84 7.74 2.45
C THR A 192 -18.38 6.59 3.30
N PHE A 193 -17.24 6.01 2.99
CA PHE A 193 -16.54 5.09 3.86
C PHE A 193 -15.87 5.86 4.99
N VAL A 194 -15.95 5.34 6.20
CA VAL A 194 -15.38 5.92 7.42
C VAL A 194 -14.54 4.85 8.10
N LEU A 195 -13.26 5.13 8.26
CA LEU A 195 -12.30 4.22 8.86
C LEU A 195 -11.71 4.86 10.11
N ARG A 196 -11.63 4.08 11.19
CA ARG A 196 -10.89 4.38 12.41
C ARG A 196 -9.93 3.23 12.62
N ALA A 197 -8.65 3.44 12.34
CA ALA A 197 -7.66 2.39 12.28
C ALA A 197 -6.71 2.45 13.48
N ARG A 198 -6.48 1.29 14.07
CA ARG A 198 -5.42 1.02 15.06
C ARG A 198 -4.50 -0.05 14.52
N LEU A 199 -3.25 0.02 14.90
CA LEU A 199 -2.24 -0.98 14.58
C LEU A 199 -2.11 -1.98 15.71
N SER A 200 -1.87 -3.24 15.36
CA SER A 200 -1.44 -4.24 16.31
C SER A 200 -0.04 -3.87 16.82
N GLU A 201 0.19 -3.99 18.11
CA GLU A 201 1.55 -3.89 18.63
C GLU A 201 2.40 -4.99 17.98
N ALA A 202 3.62 -4.65 17.57
CA ALA A 202 4.57 -5.67 17.17
C ALA A 202 4.74 -6.68 18.33
N PRO A 203 4.79 -7.99 18.07
CA PRO A 203 5.12 -8.95 19.11
C PRO A 203 6.37 -8.48 19.84
N LYS A 204 6.31 -8.33 21.16
CA LYS A 204 7.52 -8.06 21.94
C LYS A 204 8.52 -9.19 21.68
N PRO A 205 9.80 -8.86 21.40
CA PRO A 205 10.83 -9.86 21.21
C PRO A 205 11.03 -10.76 22.43
#